data_2e7501269476280d06a436c9aa4dae2c
#
_entry.id   2e7501269476280d06a436c9aa4dae2c
#
_cell.length_a   1.000
_cell.length_b   1.000
_cell.length_c   1.000
_cell.angle_alpha   90.00
_cell.angle_beta   90.00
_cell.angle_gamma   90.00
#
_symmetry.space_group_name_H-M   'P 1'
#
loop_
_entity.id
_entity.type
_entity.pdbx_description
1 polymer ?
#
loop_
_entity_poly.entity_id
_entity_poly.type
_entity_poly.pdbx_seq_one_letter_code
_entity_poly.pdbx_strand_id
1 'polypeptide(L)'
;QLQYRFLPLVENISRKFATTQQASGVMSINDIIQEGNLNLIKATRKIDWARVTGNREDKEKTLKSFLSKRIKGGIRRAIDKNRGDIRIPEHKLNEIRKDNGKDHKMVAMFFNSMFLSIDEKPKDDEESMIYQIADKSEPYNIGLLNVYLTGLLKRHLNEREYDVLRLSYG
;
A
#
# COMPACT_ATOMS: atom_id res chain seq x y z
N GLN A 1 6.08 36.03 0.38
CA GLN A 1 5.11 36.48 -0.63
C GLN A 1 5.11 35.57 -1.87
N LEU A 2 6.29 35.20 -2.43
CA LEU A 2 6.39 34.35 -3.64
C LEU A 2 5.69 32.99 -3.46
N GLN A 3 5.84 32.36 -2.30
CA GLN A 3 5.25 31.05 -1.99
C GLN A 3 3.72 31.10 -2.08
N TYR A 4 3.08 32.10 -1.50
CA TYR A 4 1.63 32.26 -1.51
C TYR A 4 1.08 32.37 -2.94
N ARG A 5 1.80 33.06 -3.82
CA ARG A 5 1.40 33.21 -5.23
C ARG A 5 1.36 31.86 -5.98
N PHE A 6 2.17 30.89 -5.58
CA PHE A 6 2.27 29.57 -6.23
C PHE A 6 1.56 28.43 -5.50
N LEU A 7 0.82 28.68 -4.41
CA LEU A 7 -0.02 27.66 -3.76
C LEU A 7 -1.08 27.07 -4.72
N PRO A 8 -1.80 27.85 -5.55
CA PRO A 8 -2.75 27.28 -6.51
C PRO A 8 -2.08 26.33 -7.52
N LEU A 9 -0.81 26.59 -7.87
CA LEU A 9 -0.05 25.70 -8.74
C LEU A 9 0.22 24.36 -8.07
N VAL A 10 0.55 24.36 -6.78
CA VAL A 10 0.75 23.12 -5.99
C VAL A 10 -0.54 22.30 -5.97
N GLU A 11 -1.66 22.95 -5.65
CA GLU A 11 -2.97 22.29 -5.58
C GLU A 11 -3.34 21.64 -6.93
N ASN A 12 -3.22 22.37 -8.03
CA ASN A 12 -3.47 21.85 -9.38
C ASN A 12 -2.58 20.65 -9.75
N ILE A 13 -1.30 20.67 -9.33
CA ILE A 13 -0.39 19.56 -9.56
C ILE A 13 -0.77 18.38 -8.68
N SER A 14 -1.05 18.61 -7.40
CA SER A 14 -1.40 17.58 -6.42
C SER A 14 -2.67 16.83 -6.80
N ARG A 15 -3.70 17.55 -7.24
CA ARG A 15 -4.97 16.97 -7.72
C ARG A 15 -4.74 15.97 -8.87
N LYS A 16 -3.78 16.20 -9.76
CA LYS A 16 -3.44 15.27 -10.85
C LYS A 16 -2.83 13.95 -10.35
N PHE A 17 -2.21 13.94 -9.17
CA PHE A 17 -1.71 12.72 -8.56
C PHE A 17 -2.76 12.00 -7.72
N ALA A 18 -3.76 12.72 -7.22
CA ALA A 18 -4.81 12.17 -6.37
C ALA A 18 -5.97 11.52 -7.15
N THR A 19 -6.06 11.75 -8.46
CA THR A 19 -7.16 11.21 -9.31
C THR A 19 -7.16 9.69 -9.42
N THR A 20 -6.08 9.03 -9.03
CA THR A 20 -6.02 7.57 -8.96
C THR A 20 -5.69 7.19 -7.52
N GLN A 21 -6.70 6.83 -6.74
CA GLN A 21 -6.55 6.36 -5.35
C GLN A 21 -5.55 5.19 -5.25
N GLN A 22 -5.49 4.34 -6.26
CA GLN A 22 -4.48 3.29 -6.41
C GLN A 22 -3.05 3.83 -6.60
N ALA A 23 -2.87 5.05 -7.10
CA ALA A 23 -1.55 5.63 -7.33
C ALA A 23 -0.95 6.27 -6.08
N SER A 24 -1.78 6.81 -5.19
CA SER A 24 -1.34 7.47 -3.95
C SER A 24 -1.19 6.52 -2.76
N GLY A 25 -1.75 5.30 -2.85
CA GLY A 25 -1.72 4.34 -1.73
C GLY A 25 -2.45 4.88 -0.51
N VAL A 26 -1.80 4.80 0.65
CA VAL A 26 -2.32 5.32 1.93
C VAL A 26 -2.30 6.85 2.05
N MET A 27 -1.68 7.58 1.11
CA MET A 27 -1.60 9.05 1.17
C MET A 27 -2.92 9.69 0.77
N SER A 28 -3.45 10.54 1.62
CA SER A 28 -4.60 11.40 1.31
C SER A 28 -4.22 12.53 0.35
N ILE A 29 -5.22 13.15 -0.29
CA ILE A 29 -4.99 14.35 -1.13
C ILE A 29 -4.33 15.48 -0.32
N ASN A 30 -4.68 15.62 0.95
CA ASN A 30 -4.10 16.64 1.82
C ASN A 30 -2.62 16.38 2.07
N ASP A 31 -2.21 15.12 2.26
CA ASP A 31 -0.80 14.74 2.41
C ASP A 31 -0.01 15.08 1.15
N ILE A 32 -0.58 14.80 -0.03
CA ILE A 32 0.03 15.12 -1.32
C ILE A 32 0.19 16.62 -1.50
N ILE A 33 -0.82 17.43 -1.10
CA ILE A 33 -0.76 18.89 -1.15
C ILE A 33 0.33 19.39 -0.19
N GLN A 34 0.42 18.87 1.02
CA GLN A 34 1.44 19.27 2.01
C GLN A 34 2.85 18.93 1.54
N GLU A 35 3.05 17.76 0.95
CA GLU A 35 4.33 17.42 0.33
C GLU A 35 4.66 18.34 -0.85
N GLY A 36 3.67 18.71 -1.63
CA GLY A 36 3.79 19.72 -2.68
C GLY A 36 4.23 21.08 -2.14
N ASN A 37 3.59 21.55 -1.06
CA ASN A 37 3.92 22.80 -0.38
C ASN A 37 5.34 22.79 0.18
N LEU A 38 5.74 21.69 0.83
CA LEU A 38 7.09 21.51 1.34
C LEU A 38 8.14 21.59 0.22
N ASN A 39 7.85 20.98 -0.93
CA ASN A 39 8.74 21.02 -2.08
C ASN A 39 8.75 22.39 -2.77
N LEU A 40 7.63 23.13 -2.76
CA LEU A 40 7.60 24.54 -3.18
C LEU A 40 8.55 25.39 -2.33
N ILE A 41 8.47 25.26 -0.99
CA ILE A 41 9.34 25.99 -0.06
C ILE A 41 10.82 25.65 -0.31
N LYS A 42 11.14 24.36 -0.46
CA LYS A 42 12.49 23.91 -0.77
C LYS A 42 12.99 24.43 -2.12
N ALA A 43 12.09 24.50 -3.12
CA ALA A 43 12.42 24.97 -4.46
C ALA A 43 12.65 26.48 -4.49
N THR A 44 11.85 27.27 -3.76
CA THR A 44 12.01 28.74 -3.72
C THR A 44 13.37 29.17 -3.14
N ARG A 45 13.91 28.38 -2.19
CA ARG A 45 15.26 28.61 -1.64
C ARG A 45 16.40 28.32 -2.62
N LYS A 46 16.12 27.54 -3.67
CA LYS A 46 17.12 27.09 -4.68
C LYS A 46 16.93 27.76 -6.04
N ILE A 47 16.21 28.88 -6.11
CA ILE A 47 16.02 29.63 -7.35
C ILE A 47 17.33 30.34 -7.70
N ASP A 48 17.84 30.06 -8.87
CA ASP A 48 18.91 30.87 -9.48
C ASP A 48 18.26 32.09 -10.15
N TRP A 49 18.29 33.20 -9.45
CA TRP A 49 17.69 34.45 -9.90
C TRP A 49 18.36 35.01 -11.14
N ALA A 50 19.70 34.84 -11.29
CA ALA A 50 20.39 35.30 -12.46
C ALA A 50 19.88 34.60 -13.73
N ARG A 51 19.64 33.31 -13.66
CA ARG A 51 19.06 32.52 -14.76
C ARG A 51 17.62 32.89 -15.09
N VAL A 52 16.81 33.16 -14.05
CA VAL A 52 15.39 33.55 -14.23
C VAL A 52 15.27 34.96 -14.82
N THR A 53 16.15 35.89 -14.41
CA THR A 53 16.12 37.28 -14.89
C THR A 53 16.79 37.45 -16.27
N GLY A 54 17.76 36.57 -16.62
CA GLY A 54 18.45 36.61 -17.91
C GLY A 54 17.55 36.23 -19.11
N ASN A 55 16.45 35.50 -18.89
CA ASN A 55 15.50 35.18 -19.96
C ASN A 55 14.52 36.37 -20.14
N ARG A 56 14.68 37.10 -21.22
CA ARG A 56 13.95 38.38 -21.48
C ARG A 56 12.47 38.17 -21.79
N GLU A 57 12.04 37.03 -22.36
CA GLU A 57 10.70 36.88 -22.95
C GLU A 57 9.61 36.39 -21.98
N ASP A 58 9.92 35.61 -20.96
CA ASP A 58 8.85 35.08 -20.09
C ASP A 58 9.36 34.59 -18.72
N LYS A 59 9.72 35.53 -17.86
CA LYS A 59 10.26 35.24 -16.51
C LYS A 59 9.29 34.41 -15.67
N GLU A 60 7.99 34.71 -15.76
CA GLU A 60 6.96 34.00 -14.99
C GLU A 60 6.79 32.53 -15.46
N LYS A 61 6.81 32.32 -16.76
CA LYS A 61 6.70 30.98 -17.36
C LYS A 61 7.92 30.11 -17.03
N THR A 62 9.11 30.68 -17.09
CA THR A 62 10.36 29.99 -16.70
C THR A 62 10.33 29.61 -15.23
N LEU A 63 9.92 30.51 -14.34
CA LEU A 63 9.79 30.25 -12.92
C LEU A 63 8.71 29.19 -12.63
N LYS A 64 7.56 29.30 -13.25
CA LYS A 64 6.46 28.33 -13.13
C LYS A 64 6.86 26.94 -13.60
N SER A 65 7.60 26.84 -14.70
CA SER A 65 8.14 25.57 -15.21
C SER A 65 9.15 24.95 -14.24
N PHE A 66 10.08 25.74 -13.72
CA PHE A 66 11.05 25.29 -12.72
C PHE A 66 10.36 24.76 -11.45
N LEU A 67 9.45 25.54 -10.89
CA LEU A 67 8.72 25.15 -9.67
C LEU A 67 7.87 23.90 -9.92
N SER A 68 7.16 23.82 -11.05
CA SER A 68 6.34 22.66 -11.42
C SER A 68 7.15 21.37 -11.46
N LYS A 69 8.34 21.38 -12.06
CA LYS A 69 9.24 20.21 -12.12
C LYS A 69 9.67 19.76 -10.72
N ARG A 70 10.01 20.72 -9.85
CA ARG A 70 10.46 20.43 -8.47
C ARG A 70 9.31 19.87 -7.61
N ILE A 71 8.13 20.49 -7.69
CA ILE A 71 6.92 20.04 -6.98
C ILE A 71 6.55 18.62 -7.43
N LYS A 72 6.42 18.38 -8.74
CA LYS A 72 6.11 17.04 -9.27
C LYS A 72 7.10 15.97 -8.83
N GLY A 73 8.39 16.27 -8.91
CA GLY A 73 9.44 15.35 -8.47
C GLY A 73 9.40 15.07 -6.96
N GLY A 74 9.05 16.09 -6.15
CA GLY A 74 8.90 15.95 -4.72
C GLY A 74 7.69 15.08 -4.35
N ILE A 75 6.53 15.37 -4.94
CA ILE A 75 5.30 14.58 -4.73
C ILE A 75 5.53 13.11 -5.12
N ARG A 76 6.15 12.84 -6.28
CA ARG A 76 6.45 11.47 -6.70
C ARG A 76 7.27 10.71 -5.66
N ARG A 77 8.35 11.32 -5.17
CA ARG A 77 9.20 10.69 -4.15
C ARG A 77 8.47 10.46 -2.83
N ALA A 78 7.59 11.40 -2.45
CA ALA A 78 6.77 11.24 -1.26
C ALA A 78 5.78 10.08 -1.40
N ILE A 79 5.11 9.97 -2.55
CA ILE A 79 4.23 8.84 -2.86
C ILE A 79 5.03 7.52 -2.85
N ASP A 80 6.17 7.46 -3.53
CA ASP A 80 7.00 6.26 -3.59
C ASP A 80 7.50 5.81 -2.21
N LYS A 81 7.71 6.78 -1.31
CA LYS A 81 8.14 6.50 0.07
C LYS A 81 7.01 6.00 0.97
N ASN A 82 5.81 6.56 0.82
CA ASN A 82 4.70 6.39 1.76
C ASN A 82 3.51 5.64 1.15
N ARG A 83 3.68 5.02 -0.02
CA ARG A 83 2.61 4.39 -0.78
C ARG A 83 2.06 3.13 -0.13
N GLY A 84 2.92 2.32 0.43
CA GLY A 84 2.57 1.06 1.06
C GLY A 84 2.92 1.05 2.54
N ASP A 85 2.33 0.13 3.26
CA ASP A 85 2.62 -0.11 4.68
C ASP A 85 4.05 -0.62 4.84
N ILE A 86 4.53 -1.40 3.87
CA ILE A 86 5.93 -1.81 3.78
C ILE A 86 6.64 -0.97 2.72
N ARG A 87 7.69 -0.27 3.13
CA ARG A 87 8.46 0.57 2.22
C ARG A 87 9.30 -0.23 1.25
N ILE A 88 9.06 -0.02 -0.05
CA ILE A 88 9.90 -0.52 -1.14
C ILE A 88 10.94 0.55 -1.52
N PRO A 89 12.23 0.20 -1.67
CA PRO A 89 13.25 1.14 -2.12
C PRO A 89 12.95 1.70 -3.52
N GLU A 90 13.27 3.00 -3.75
CA GLU A 90 12.96 3.71 -4.99
C GLU A 90 13.55 3.02 -6.24
N HIS A 91 14.76 2.45 -6.14
CA HIS A 91 15.38 1.74 -7.26
C HIS A 91 14.56 0.52 -7.69
N LYS A 92 14.00 -0.25 -6.73
CA LYS A 92 13.13 -1.40 -7.01
C LYS A 92 11.81 -0.97 -7.65
N LEU A 93 11.19 0.11 -7.18
CA LEU A 93 10.00 0.68 -7.82
C LEU A 93 10.28 1.11 -9.26
N ASN A 94 11.47 1.68 -9.52
CA ASN A 94 11.88 2.07 -10.86
C ASN A 94 12.15 0.85 -11.76
N GLU A 95 12.68 -0.26 -11.23
CA GLU A 95 12.81 -1.53 -11.94
C GLU A 95 11.44 -2.07 -12.34
N ILE A 96 10.48 -2.14 -11.40
CA ILE A 96 9.10 -2.58 -11.67
C ILE A 96 8.46 -1.74 -12.79
N ARG A 97 8.62 -0.41 -12.74
CA ARG A 97 8.10 0.49 -13.77
C ARG A 97 8.73 0.28 -15.15
N LYS A 98 10.04 -0.01 -15.20
CA LYS A 98 10.75 -0.27 -16.46
C LYS A 98 10.36 -1.62 -17.07
N ASP A 99 10.15 -2.60 -16.23
CA ASP A 99 9.80 -3.96 -16.64
C ASP A 99 8.34 -4.11 -17.09
N ASN A 100 7.51 -3.07 -16.89
CA ASN A 100 6.08 -3.05 -17.23
C ASN A 100 5.29 -4.24 -16.65
N GLY A 101 5.69 -4.74 -15.49
CA GLY A 101 4.99 -5.80 -14.79
C GLY A 101 5.24 -7.22 -15.35
N LYS A 102 6.30 -7.44 -16.11
CA LYS A 102 6.65 -8.76 -16.66
C LYS A 102 7.21 -9.70 -15.60
N ASP A 103 7.94 -9.17 -14.62
CA ASP A 103 8.45 -9.96 -13.51
C ASP A 103 7.38 -10.13 -12.42
N HIS A 104 6.75 -11.30 -12.38
CA HIS A 104 5.72 -11.64 -11.42
C HIS A 104 6.18 -11.54 -9.96
N LYS A 105 7.47 -11.82 -9.66
CA LYS A 105 8.02 -11.68 -8.29
C LYS A 105 8.07 -10.23 -7.85
N MET A 106 8.48 -9.32 -8.72
CA MET A 106 8.49 -7.88 -8.43
C MET A 106 7.08 -7.33 -8.29
N VAL A 107 6.14 -7.78 -9.12
CA VAL A 107 4.74 -7.40 -9.02
C VAL A 107 4.14 -7.89 -7.70
N ALA A 108 4.37 -9.14 -7.33
CA ALA A 108 3.93 -9.70 -6.05
C ALA A 108 4.50 -8.92 -4.86
N MET A 109 5.80 -8.57 -4.87
CA MET A 109 6.42 -7.74 -3.84
C MET A 109 5.72 -6.38 -3.71
N PHE A 110 5.33 -5.77 -4.83
CA PHE A 110 4.62 -4.51 -4.85
C PHE A 110 3.23 -4.61 -4.19
N PHE A 111 2.45 -5.63 -4.56
CA PHE A 111 1.12 -5.83 -3.97
C PHE A 111 1.20 -6.24 -2.50
N ASN A 112 2.15 -7.08 -2.12
CA ASN A 112 2.36 -7.51 -0.72
C ASN A 112 2.87 -6.37 0.19
N SER A 113 3.25 -5.23 -0.36
CA SER A 113 3.62 -4.05 0.42
C SER A 113 2.44 -3.24 0.93
N MET A 114 1.24 -3.52 0.44
CA MET A 114 -0.01 -2.87 0.83
C MET A 114 -0.87 -3.86 1.61
N PHE A 115 -1.34 -3.43 2.79
CA PHE A 115 -2.22 -4.25 3.62
C PHE A 115 -3.68 -3.92 3.33
N LEU A 116 -4.54 -4.91 3.50
CA LEU A 116 -5.98 -4.73 3.47
C LEU A 116 -6.49 -4.63 4.90
N SER A 117 -7.55 -3.85 5.10
CA SER A 117 -8.21 -3.80 6.39
C SER A 117 -8.99 -5.11 6.62
N ILE A 118 -8.81 -5.71 7.80
CA ILE A 118 -9.56 -6.92 8.20
C ILE A 118 -11.04 -6.58 8.42
N ASP A 119 -11.34 -5.36 8.87
CA ASP A 119 -12.69 -4.89 9.15
C ASP A 119 -13.41 -4.37 7.91
N GLU A 120 -12.72 -4.27 6.77
CA GLU A 120 -13.31 -3.78 5.53
C GLU A 120 -14.33 -4.80 5.00
N LYS A 121 -15.52 -4.29 4.67
CA LYS A 121 -16.54 -5.07 3.97
C LYS A 121 -16.41 -4.80 2.47
N PRO A 122 -16.25 -5.83 1.65
CA PRO A 122 -16.10 -5.66 0.19
C PRO A 122 -17.34 -5.02 -0.45
N LYS A 123 -18.53 -5.32 0.08
CA LYS A 123 -19.83 -4.73 -0.29
C LYS A 123 -20.72 -4.66 0.95
N ASP A 124 -21.76 -3.83 0.89
CA ASP A 124 -22.67 -3.59 2.04
C ASP A 124 -23.34 -4.86 2.59
N ASP A 125 -23.54 -5.88 1.76
CA ASP A 125 -24.18 -7.16 2.13
C ASP A 125 -23.19 -8.32 2.33
N GLU A 126 -21.89 -8.10 2.19
CA GLU A 126 -20.88 -9.14 2.37
C GLU A 126 -20.32 -9.13 3.80
N GLU A 127 -19.97 -10.31 4.29
CA GLU A 127 -19.31 -10.46 5.59
C GLU A 127 -17.90 -9.81 5.57
N SER A 128 -17.51 -9.29 6.74
CA SER A 128 -16.17 -8.70 6.90
C SER A 128 -15.09 -9.72 6.57
N MET A 129 -13.96 -9.24 6.04
CA MET A 129 -12.78 -10.05 5.70
C MET A 129 -12.27 -10.93 6.86
N ILE A 130 -12.55 -10.53 8.11
CA ILE A 130 -12.17 -11.30 9.30
C ILE A 130 -12.79 -12.70 9.32
N TYR A 131 -14.01 -12.87 8.81
CA TYR A 131 -14.68 -14.17 8.76
C TYR A 131 -14.15 -15.10 7.66
N GLN A 132 -13.36 -14.57 6.72
CA GLN A 132 -12.72 -15.36 5.67
C GLN A 132 -11.36 -15.93 6.11
N ILE A 133 -10.82 -15.45 7.24
CA ILE A 133 -9.55 -15.92 7.77
C ILE A 133 -9.78 -17.20 8.56
N ALA A 134 -9.20 -18.30 8.08
CA ALA A 134 -9.29 -19.58 8.79
C ALA A 134 -8.58 -19.49 10.16
N ASP A 135 -9.33 -19.80 11.22
CA ASP A 135 -8.74 -19.97 12.54
C ASP A 135 -7.90 -21.26 12.55
N LYS A 136 -6.60 -21.10 12.76
CA LYS A 136 -5.64 -22.22 12.90
C LYS A 136 -5.41 -22.60 14.36
N SER A 137 -6.04 -21.93 15.30
CA SER A 137 -5.99 -22.33 16.70
C SER A 137 -6.75 -23.66 16.84
N GLU A 138 -6.10 -24.67 17.36
CA GLU A 138 -6.77 -25.89 17.75
C GLU A 138 -7.54 -25.61 19.04
N PRO A 139 -8.89 -25.48 19.00
CA PRO A 139 -9.68 -25.12 20.18
C PRO A 139 -9.62 -26.19 21.26
N TYR A 140 -9.18 -27.38 20.88
CA TYR A 140 -9.05 -28.53 21.79
C TYR A 140 -7.71 -29.22 21.55
N ASN A 141 -7.16 -29.79 22.62
CA ASN A 141 -6.02 -30.70 22.49
C ASN A 141 -6.50 -31.99 21.80
N ILE A 142 -6.39 -32.02 20.45
CA ILE A 142 -6.82 -33.15 19.63
C ILE A 142 -6.19 -34.45 20.10
N GLY A 143 -4.94 -34.42 20.57
CA GLY A 143 -4.26 -35.57 21.15
C GLY A 143 -5.00 -36.12 22.40
N LEU A 144 -5.39 -35.24 23.28
CA LEU A 144 -6.11 -35.61 24.51
C LEU A 144 -7.52 -36.09 24.18
N LEU A 145 -8.21 -35.45 23.23
CA LEU A 145 -9.53 -35.89 22.74
C LEU A 145 -9.43 -37.27 22.10
N ASN A 146 -8.42 -37.54 21.26
CA ASN A 146 -8.21 -38.83 20.62
C ASN A 146 -7.94 -39.94 21.65
N VAL A 147 -7.13 -39.66 22.67
CA VAL A 147 -6.86 -40.62 23.75
C VAL A 147 -8.16 -40.92 24.52
N TYR A 148 -8.96 -39.89 24.86
CA TYR A 148 -10.22 -40.03 25.52
C TYR A 148 -11.22 -40.85 24.70
N LEU A 149 -11.43 -40.50 23.42
CA LEU A 149 -12.31 -41.21 22.50
C LEU A 149 -11.89 -42.68 22.31
N THR A 150 -10.61 -42.91 22.09
CA THR A 150 -10.07 -44.27 21.95
C THR A 150 -10.29 -45.12 23.20
N GLY A 151 -10.10 -44.55 24.40
CA GLY A 151 -10.39 -45.20 25.66
C GLY A 151 -11.86 -45.50 25.86
N LEU A 152 -12.74 -44.60 25.46
CA LEU A 152 -14.22 -44.74 25.56
C LEU A 152 -14.72 -45.82 24.58
N LEU A 153 -14.25 -45.80 23.33
CA LEU A 153 -14.59 -46.78 22.30
C LEU A 153 -14.15 -48.21 22.68
N LYS A 154 -12.92 -48.39 23.17
CA LYS A 154 -12.42 -49.68 23.63
C LYS A 154 -13.16 -50.23 24.84
N ARG A 155 -13.82 -49.38 25.64
CA ARG A 155 -14.56 -49.79 26.81
C ARG A 155 -15.99 -50.26 26.48
N HIS A 156 -16.58 -49.74 25.39
CA HIS A 156 -17.96 -49.97 25.01
C HIS A 156 -18.17 -50.86 23.78
N LEU A 157 -17.12 -51.03 22.94
CA LEU A 157 -17.19 -51.83 21.73
C LEU A 157 -16.36 -53.11 21.83
N ASN A 158 -16.82 -54.13 21.12
CA ASN A 158 -16.05 -55.35 20.91
C ASN A 158 -14.87 -55.08 19.99
N GLU A 159 -13.83 -55.89 20.04
CA GLU A 159 -12.60 -55.72 19.25
C GLU A 159 -12.90 -55.57 17.74
N ARG A 160 -13.82 -56.37 17.22
CA ARG A 160 -14.22 -56.36 15.82
C ARG A 160 -14.98 -55.06 15.43
N GLU A 161 -15.82 -54.55 16.30
CA GLU A 161 -16.54 -53.29 16.09
C GLU A 161 -15.60 -52.08 16.15
N TYR A 162 -14.66 -52.11 17.06
CA TYR A 162 -13.61 -51.09 17.16
C TYR A 162 -12.74 -51.03 15.90
N ASP A 163 -12.31 -52.19 15.37
CA ASP A 163 -11.50 -52.25 14.14
C ASP A 163 -12.27 -51.73 12.90
N VAL A 164 -13.56 -52.07 12.80
CA VAL A 164 -14.42 -51.52 11.73
C VAL A 164 -14.50 -50.01 11.79
N LEU A 165 -14.72 -49.42 12.96
CA LEU A 165 -14.76 -47.98 13.14
C LEU A 165 -13.42 -47.32 12.84
N ARG A 166 -12.31 -47.91 13.32
CA ARG A 166 -10.98 -47.43 13.07
C ARG A 166 -10.64 -47.42 11.58
N LEU A 167 -11.03 -48.47 10.84
CA LEU A 167 -10.77 -48.55 9.39
C LEU A 167 -11.64 -47.63 8.56
N SER A 168 -12.84 -47.25 9.07
CA SER A 168 -13.79 -46.40 8.38
C SER A 168 -13.51 -44.91 8.56
N TYR A 169 -13.00 -44.50 9.73
CA TYR A 169 -12.84 -43.09 10.10
C TYR A 169 -11.38 -42.68 10.41
N GLY A 170 -10.46 -43.54 10.43
CA GLY A 170 -9.03 -43.27 10.60
C GLY A 170 -8.55 -43.47 12.02
#